data_67961e2a7aa9d47b7d5ce454c53cadc5
#
_entry.id   67961e2a7aa9d47b7d5ce454c53cadc5
#
_cell.length_a   1.000
_cell.length_b   1.000
_cell.length_c   1.000
_cell.angle_alpha   90.00
_cell.angle_beta   90.00
_cell.angle_gamma   90.00
#
_symmetry.space_group_name_H-M   'P 1'
#
loop_
_entity.id
_entity.type
_entity.pdbx_description
1 polymer ?
#
loop_
_entity_poly.entity_id
_entity_poly.type
_entity_poly.pdbx_seq_one_letter_code
_entity_poly.pdbx_strand_id
1 'polypeptide(L)'
;MGTSPITARSLQKPYHIKADEFGRAYKDYLSDFRTWKHQSHTQKWLIFPRNIVANLSIDETAFTNGDLYTIISNKDAHGRKGALLAIVSGTKVEDVVAAIQKIHWYLRCKVREVTMDFSEGMRQIVLECFPNATITLDRFHMQQLVSDAMQELRLKHKKEEQKFLNEQRKLFNEQLKEKYERSLKRRKKNKKDKRGRKPIRKNKAFVPERLSNGDTIPELLSRIRYPLMVSGEKWTTTQKERISLLFERYPDLKEAYSIVHSLRMIFSNTKSTWISAYESMQKWYDKVKAFANDSFNTAPTLYVTGKMKYSTILSTVQQMRLPSLSTQR
;
A
#
# COMPACT_ATOMS: atom_id res chain seq x y z
N MET A 1 31.41 -11.81 6.39
CA MET A 1 30.27 -10.99 6.86
C MET A 1 30.39 -9.51 6.49
N GLY A 2 31.49 -9.04 5.96
CA GLY A 2 31.72 -7.61 5.69
C GLY A 2 31.09 -7.04 4.42
N THR A 3 30.53 -7.85 3.53
CA THR A 3 30.10 -7.39 2.20
C THR A 3 28.65 -7.72 1.82
N SER A 4 27.98 -8.56 2.60
CA SER A 4 26.57 -8.92 2.35
C SER A 4 25.79 -9.06 3.66
N PRO A 5 24.55 -8.60 3.74
CA PRO A 5 23.73 -8.72 4.93
C PRO A 5 23.32 -10.18 5.14
N ILE A 6 24.09 -10.91 5.94
CA ILE A 6 23.82 -12.30 6.32
C ILE A 6 23.32 -12.30 7.76
N THR A 7 22.15 -12.86 8.03
CA THR A 7 21.61 -13.01 9.38
C THR A 7 22.20 -14.26 10.06
N ALA A 8 22.38 -14.22 11.38
CA ALA A 8 22.82 -15.39 12.13
C ALA A 8 21.88 -16.60 11.91
N ARG A 9 20.57 -16.37 11.73
CA ARG A 9 19.59 -17.42 11.45
C ARG A 9 19.79 -18.08 10.09
N SER A 10 20.26 -17.36 9.07
CA SER A 10 20.53 -17.96 7.76
C SER A 10 21.74 -18.92 7.78
N LEU A 11 22.63 -18.77 8.76
CA LEU A 11 23.78 -19.63 8.96
C LEU A 11 23.46 -20.89 9.78
N GLN A 12 22.33 -20.92 10.47
CA GLN A 12 21.96 -22.02 11.37
C GLN A 12 21.90 -23.36 10.68
N LYS A 13 21.21 -23.45 9.53
CA LYS A 13 21.04 -24.71 8.80
C LYS A 13 22.33 -25.17 8.12
N PRO A 14 23.00 -24.33 7.29
CA PRO A 14 24.20 -24.77 6.56
C PRO A 14 25.41 -25.09 7.45
N TYR A 15 25.52 -24.45 8.62
CA TYR A 15 26.68 -24.62 9.50
C TYR A 15 26.34 -25.28 10.85
N HIS A 16 25.10 -25.74 11.06
CA HIS A 16 24.65 -26.38 12.30
C HIS A 16 24.95 -25.61 13.58
N ILE A 17 24.88 -24.28 13.52
CA ILE A 17 25.15 -23.40 14.65
C ILE A 17 23.84 -22.91 15.28
N LYS A 18 23.89 -22.58 16.59
CA LYS A 18 22.77 -21.92 17.25
C LYS A 18 22.81 -20.41 16.94
N ALA A 19 21.86 -19.93 16.16
CA ALA A 19 21.84 -18.57 15.63
C ALA A 19 21.97 -17.50 16.72
N ASP A 20 21.26 -17.65 17.85
CA ASP A 20 21.25 -16.65 18.92
C ASP A 20 22.56 -16.63 19.71
N GLU A 21 23.18 -17.80 19.94
CA GLU A 21 24.50 -17.91 20.57
C GLU A 21 25.58 -17.31 19.66
N PHE A 22 25.54 -17.68 18.38
CA PHE A 22 26.47 -17.12 17.39
C PHE A 22 26.31 -15.61 17.25
N GLY A 23 25.08 -15.10 17.19
CA GLY A 23 24.82 -13.66 17.10
C GLY A 23 25.36 -12.89 18.29
N ARG A 24 25.23 -13.45 19.51
CA ARG A 24 25.82 -12.87 20.73
C ARG A 24 27.34 -12.92 20.71
N ALA A 25 27.91 -14.07 20.42
CA ALA A 25 29.37 -14.24 20.34
C ALA A 25 30.01 -13.34 19.28
N TYR A 26 29.37 -13.22 18.09
CA TYR A 26 29.81 -12.28 17.04
C TYR A 26 29.81 -10.83 17.55
N LYS A 27 28.73 -10.41 18.21
CA LYS A 27 28.55 -9.06 18.73
C LYS A 27 29.57 -8.75 19.83
N ASP A 28 29.85 -9.73 20.70
CA ASP A 28 30.67 -9.57 21.88
C ASP A 28 32.19 -9.70 21.63
N TYR A 29 32.58 -10.54 20.68
CA TYR A 29 33.99 -10.92 20.49
C TYR A 29 34.52 -10.68 19.09
N LEU A 30 33.67 -10.71 18.04
CA LEU A 30 34.15 -10.65 16.67
C LEU A 30 33.79 -9.32 15.96
N SER A 31 32.95 -8.50 16.56
CA SER A 31 32.62 -7.17 16.04
C SER A 31 33.07 -6.07 16.97
N ASP A 32 33.25 -4.87 16.41
CA ASP A 32 33.64 -3.68 17.20
C ASP A 32 32.42 -3.08 17.96
N PHE A 33 31.34 -3.84 18.16
CA PHE A 33 30.10 -3.31 18.71
C PHE A 33 30.27 -2.76 20.13
N ARG A 34 31.07 -3.42 20.99
CA ARG A 34 31.32 -2.98 22.38
C ARG A 34 32.12 -1.69 22.46
N THR A 35 33.03 -1.46 21.52
CA THR A 35 33.86 -0.28 21.43
C THR A 35 33.29 0.82 20.56
N TRP A 36 32.16 0.53 19.94
CA TRP A 36 31.52 1.46 19.03
C TRP A 36 30.97 2.68 19.76
N LYS A 37 31.43 3.86 19.38
CA LYS A 37 31.12 5.14 20.02
C LYS A 37 29.63 5.50 20.10
N HIS A 38 28.79 4.87 19.27
CA HIS A 38 27.35 5.09 19.27
C HIS A 38 26.56 4.08 20.13
N GLN A 39 27.25 3.14 20.80
CA GLN A 39 26.59 2.06 21.55
C GLN A 39 25.61 2.59 22.60
N SER A 40 25.95 3.65 23.33
CA SER A 40 25.14 4.20 24.42
C SER A 40 23.78 4.72 24.03
N HIS A 41 23.60 5.12 22.76
CA HIS A 41 22.36 5.72 22.27
C HIS A 41 21.75 4.99 21.06
N THR A 42 22.38 3.89 20.62
CA THR A 42 21.95 3.12 19.42
C THR A 42 20.50 2.64 19.48
N GLN A 43 19.98 2.36 20.67
CA GLN A 43 18.58 1.93 20.85
C GLN A 43 17.59 3.06 20.60
N LYS A 44 17.99 4.31 20.76
CA LYS A 44 17.13 5.48 20.61
C LYS A 44 17.35 6.19 19.28
N TRP A 45 18.59 6.40 18.90
CA TRP A 45 18.94 7.11 17.66
C TRP A 45 20.36 6.82 17.20
N LEU A 46 20.55 6.89 15.87
CA LEU A 46 21.86 6.93 15.21
C LEU A 46 21.87 8.09 14.23
N ILE A 47 22.95 8.87 14.22
CA ILE A 47 23.09 10.05 13.38
C ILE A 47 24.50 10.07 12.77
N PHE A 48 24.56 10.35 11.47
CA PHE A 48 25.77 10.45 10.69
C PHE A 48 25.85 11.83 10.00
N PRO A 49 26.25 12.90 10.70
CA PRO A 49 26.20 14.28 10.19
C PRO A 49 26.99 14.51 8.90
N ARG A 50 28.01 13.67 8.63
CA ARG A 50 28.82 13.75 7.41
C ARG A 50 28.03 13.38 6.14
N ASN A 51 26.89 12.71 6.29
CA ASN A 51 26.05 12.26 5.17
C ASN A 51 24.96 13.27 4.81
N ILE A 52 24.94 14.45 5.45
CA ILE A 52 23.99 15.50 5.13
C ILE A 52 24.32 16.14 3.79
N VAL A 53 23.32 16.28 2.94
CA VAL A 53 23.41 16.85 1.58
C VAL A 53 22.24 17.77 1.33
N ALA A 54 22.16 18.34 0.13
CA ALA A 54 21.06 19.23 -0.25
C ALA A 54 19.71 18.49 -0.36
N ASN A 55 19.71 17.22 -0.76
CA ASN A 55 18.52 16.45 -1.05
C ASN A 55 18.39 15.26 -0.10
N LEU A 56 17.40 15.29 0.79
CA LEU A 56 17.11 14.24 1.75
C LEU A 56 15.76 13.59 1.48
N SER A 57 15.55 12.39 2.04
CA SER A 57 14.23 11.80 2.22
C SER A 57 14.02 11.39 3.66
N ILE A 58 12.79 11.51 4.14
CA ILE A 58 12.33 11.03 5.44
C ILE A 58 11.22 10.01 5.22
N ASP A 59 11.29 8.88 5.92
CA ASP A 59 10.36 7.77 5.80
C ASP A 59 10.21 7.05 7.14
N GLU A 60 9.09 6.34 7.34
CA GLU A 60 8.84 5.49 8.50
C GLU A 60 8.94 4.02 8.09
N THR A 61 9.65 3.26 8.88
CA THR A 61 9.87 1.84 8.62
C THR A 61 9.63 1.00 9.87
N ALA A 62 8.88 -0.08 9.72
CA ALA A 62 8.75 -1.11 10.75
C ALA A 62 9.83 -2.17 10.57
N PHE A 63 10.60 -2.41 11.63
CA PHE A 63 11.51 -3.55 11.69
C PHE A 63 10.84 -4.75 12.39
N THR A 64 11.62 -5.80 12.59
CA THR A 64 11.19 -7.03 13.25
C THR A 64 10.57 -6.69 14.62
N ASN A 65 9.44 -7.32 14.96
CA ASN A 65 8.64 -7.13 16.18
C ASN A 65 7.69 -5.91 16.19
N GLY A 66 7.54 -5.18 15.07
CA GLY A 66 6.62 -4.06 14.99
C GLY A 66 7.15 -2.74 15.54
N ASP A 67 8.43 -2.68 15.89
CA ASP A 67 9.07 -1.41 16.28
C ASP A 67 9.14 -0.49 15.08
N LEU A 68 8.62 0.73 15.23
CA LEU A 68 8.65 1.77 14.20
C LEU A 68 9.91 2.63 14.37
N TYR A 69 10.46 3.02 13.24
CA TYR A 69 11.62 3.92 13.17
C TYR A 69 11.40 4.99 12.11
N THR A 70 11.84 6.21 12.43
CA THR A 70 11.96 7.28 11.43
C THR A 70 13.37 7.25 10.86
N ILE A 71 13.45 7.17 9.53
CA ILE A 71 14.71 7.12 8.79
C ILE A 71 14.86 8.38 7.95
N ILE A 72 16.01 9.04 8.05
CA ILE A 72 16.36 10.15 7.18
C ILE A 72 17.55 9.72 6.34
N SER A 73 17.41 9.80 5.03
CA SER A 73 18.43 9.36 4.09
C SER A 73 18.85 10.42 3.10
N ASN A 74 20.10 10.32 2.68
CA ASN A 74 20.71 11.09 1.60
C ASN A 74 20.27 10.49 0.25
N LYS A 75 19.47 11.23 -0.52
CA LYS A 75 18.98 10.81 -1.84
C LYS A 75 20.09 10.65 -2.87
N ASP A 76 21.12 11.51 -2.79
CA ASP A 76 22.20 11.53 -3.77
C ASP A 76 23.11 10.29 -3.66
N ALA A 77 23.09 9.61 -2.52
CA ALA A 77 23.85 8.38 -2.32
C ALA A 77 23.21 7.12 -2.94
N HIS A 78 21.93 7.19 -3.37
CA HIS A 78 21.21 6.07 -4.01
C HIS A 78 21.32 4.73 -3.28
N GLY A 79 21.18 4.73 -1.96
CA GLY A 79 21.28 3.52 -1.12
C GLY A 79 22.70 3.00 -0.90
N ARG A 80 23.74 3.67 -1.40
CA ARG A 80 25.14 3.29 -1.22
C ARG A 80 25.69 3.77 0.13
N LYS A 81 26.97 3.53 0.37
CA LYS A 81 27.67 4.05 1.55
C LYS A 81 27.48 5.58 1.66
N GLY A 82 27.06 6.04 2.84
CA GLY A 82 26.72 7.44 3.08
C GLY A 82 25.24 7.78 2.85
N ALA A 83 24.39 6.81 2.52
CA ALA A 83 22.96 7.04 2.33
C ALA A 83 22.22 7.34 3.65
N LEU A 84 22.59 6.70 4.75
CA LEU A 84 21.92 6.90 6.04
C LEU A 84 22.41 8.18 6.72
N LEU A 85 21.51 9.16 6.92
CA LEU A 85 21.78 10.36 7.73
C LEU A 85 21.36 10.13 9.17
N ALA A 86 20.16 9.62 9.41
CA ALA A 86 19.66 9.34 10.74
C ALA A 86 18.67 8.17 10.76
N ILE A 87 18.66 7.45 11.86
CA ILE A 87 17.62 6.50 12.23
C ILE A 87 17.24 6.78 13.69
N VAL A 88 15.95 6.99 13.94
CA VAL A 88 15.40 7.33 15.26
C VAL A 88 14.32 6.33 15.61
N SER A 89 14.36 5.78 16.82
CA SER A 89 13.31 4.87 17.31
C SER A 89 12.03 5.64 17.59
N GLY A 90 10.93 5.16 17.02
CA GLY A 90 9.63 5.81 17.09
C GLY A 90 9.38 6.82 15.96
N THR A 91 8.18 7.39 16.00
CA THR A 91 7.67 8.35 14.99
C THR A 91 7.20 9.66 15.65
N LYS A 92 7.43 9.83 16.97
CA LYS A 92 7.04 11.04 17.68
C LYS A 92 7.89 12.22 17.23
N VAL A 93 7.22 13.31 16.88
CA VAL A 93 7.86 14.53 16.37
C VAL A 93 8.96 15.03 17.29
N GLU A 94 8.66 15.11 18.60
CA GLU A 94 9.58 15.64 19.59
C GLU A 94 10.87 14.83 19.69
N ASP A 95 10.76 13.49 19.65
CA ASP A 95 11.90 12.58 19.75
C ASP A 95 12.80 12.68 18.52
N VAL A 96 12.18 12.76 17.33
CA VAL A 96 12.91 12.87 16.06
C VAL A 96 13.58 14.25 15.96
N VAL A 97 12.86 15.32 16.29
CA VAL A 97 13.40 16.69 16.29
C VAL A 97 14.58 16.79 17.26
N ALA A 98 14.43 16.29 18.51
CA ALA A 98 15.51 16.32 19.51
C ALA A 98 16.76 15.52 19.04
N ALA A 99 16.55 14.43 18.30
CA ALA A 99 17.66 13.69 17.71
C ALA A 99 18.35 14.47 16.59
N ILE A 100 17.59 15.01 15.64
CA ILE A 100 18.14 15.73 14.47
C ILE A 100 18.78 17.07 14.85
N GLN A 101 18.30 17.74 15.89
CA GLN A 101 18.89 18.97 16.41
C GLN A 101 20.30 18.78 16.97
N LYS A 102 20.74 17.54 17.25
CA LYS A 102 22.15 17.22 17.55
C LYS A 102 23.10 17.46 16.37
N ILE A 103 22.56 17.51 15.14
CA ILE A 103 23.30 17.96 13.96
C ILE A 103 23.42 19.47 14.04
N HIS A 104 24.66 19.99 13.89
CA HIS A 104 24.88 21.42 13.93
C HIS A 104 23.98 22.19 12.99
N TRP A 105 23.42 23.31 13.45
CA TRP A 105 22.45 24.12 12.72
C TRP A 105 22.92 24.50 11.30
N TYR A 106 24.19 24.90 11.16
CA TYR A 106 24.77 25.24 9.86
C TYR A 106 24.67 24.10 8.82
N LEU A 107 24.82 22.84 9.25
CA LEU A 107 24.66 21.70 8.34
C LEU A 107 23.21 21.49 7.95
N ARG A 108 22.29 21.68 8.89
CA ARG A 108 20.84 21.57 8.62
C ARG A 108 20.34 22.62 7.65
N CYS A 109 20.91 23.82 7.67
CA CYS A 109 20.63 24.90 6.72
C CYS A 109 21.09 24.62 5.28
N LYS A 110 21.98 23.64 5.05
CA LYS A 110 22.42 23.24 3.70
C LYS A 110 21.37 22.42 2.96
N VAL A 111 20.41 21.82 3.67
CA VAL A 111 19.34 21.04 3.07
C VAL A 111 18.42 21.96 2.27
N ARG A 112 18.17 21.60 1.02
CA ARG A 112 17.34 22.34 0.08
C ARG A 112 16.01 21.68 -0.21
N GLU A 113 16.00 20.34 -0.16
CA GLU A 113 14.82 19.54 -0.46
C GLU A 113 14.73 18.34 0.51
N VAL A 114 13.53 18.11 1.04
CA VAL A 114 13.21 16.90 1.77
C VAL A 114 11.99 16.24 1.16
N THR A 115 12.18 15.03 0.63
CA THR A 115 11.07 14.19 0.17
C THR A 115 10.49 13.44 1.36
N MET A 116 9.17 13.46 1.50
CA MET A 116 8.46 12.82 2.59
C MET A 116 7.14 12.23 2.13
N ASP A 117 6.58 11.40 2.98
CA ASP A 117 5.23 10.87 2.86
C ASP A 117 4.15 11.89 3.24
N PHE A 118 2.87 11.55 3.05
CA PHE A 118 1.72 12.38 3.43
C PHE A 118 1.46 12.34 4.95
N SER A 119 2.46 12.73 5.77
CA SER A 119 2.37 12.75 7.22
C SER A 119 2.56 14.17 7.76
N GLU A 120 1.60 14.64 8.58
CA GLU A 120 1.74 15.96 9.24
C GLU A 120 2.88 15.96 10.24
N GLY A 121 3.11 14.82 10.93
CA GLY A 121 4.26 14.67 11.82
C GLY A 121 5.58 14.82 11.09
N MET A 122 5.75 14.16 9.95
CA MET A 122 6.96 14.33 9.11
C MET A 122 7.11 15.77 8.63
N ARG A 123 6.00 16.40 8.23
CA ARG A 123 6.00 17.79 7.81
C ARG A 123 6.52 18.72 8.91
N GLN A 124 6.05 18.52 10.14
CA GLN A 124 6.48 19.31 11.29
C GLN A 124 7.97 19.07 11.57
N ILE A 125 8.45 17.81 11.56
CA ILE A 125 9.86 17.48 11.69
C ILE A 125 10.71 18.23 10.66
N VAL A 126 10.30 18.23 9.39
CA VAL A 126 11.06 18.90 8.33
C VAL A 126 11.13 20.40 8.56
N LEU A 127 10.02 21.05 8.92
CA LEU A 127 9.96 22.49 9.16
C LEU A 127 10.84 22.92 10.34
N GLU A 128 10.89 22.13 11.41
CA GLU A 128 11.67 22.42 12.60
C GLU A 128 13.16 22.10 12.43
N CYS A 129 13.48 21.05 11.66
CA CYS A 129 14.86 20.59 11.52
C CYS A 129 15.61 21.24 10.36
N PHE A 130 14.95 21.56 9.25
CA PHE A 130 15.58 21.97 7.99
C PHE A 130 14.97 23.29 7.49
N PRO A 131 15.36 24.44 8.03
CA PRO A 131 14.66 25.72 7.81
C PRO A 131 14.66 26.21 6.36
N ASN A 132 15.63 25.79 5.55
CA ASN A 132 15.76 26.18 4.16
C ASN A 132 15.23 25.13 3.17
N ALA A 133 14.65 24.04 3.68
CA ALA A 133 14.23 22.94 2.83
C ALA A 133 12.83 23.15 2.24
N THR A 134 12.70 22.88 0.97
CA THR A 134 11.40 22.70 0.30
C THR A 134 10.90 21.28 0.52
N ILE A 135 9.65 21.12 0.96
CA ILE A 135 9.04 19.83 1.13
C ILE A 135 8.54 19.32 -0.22
N THR A 136 8.92 18.11 -0.55
CA THR A 136 8.44 17.37 -1.73
C THR A 136 7.72 16.11 -1.28
N LEU A 137 6.54 15.85 -1.85
CA LEU A 137 5.79 14.64 -1.54
C LEU A 137 6.22 13.47 -2.42
N ASP A 138 6.29 12.27 -1.84
CA ASP A 138 6.62 11.08 -2.62
C ASP A 138 5.46 10.68 -3.52
N ARG A 139 5.69 10.73 -4.83
CA ARG A 139 4.72 10.33 -5.86
C ARG A 139 4.29 8.88 -5.76
N PHE A 140 5.18 8.00 -5.25
CA PHE A 140 4.86 6.57 -5.11
C PHE A 140 3.76 6.37 -4.07
N HIS A 141 3.90 7.01 -2.92
CA HIS A 141 2.88 6.96 -1.87
C HIS A 141 1.55 7.56 -2.33
N MET A 142 1.59 8.66 -3.09
CA MET A 142 0.37 9.22 -3.68
C MET A 142 -0.32 8.23 -4.63
N GLN A 143 0.44 7.59 -5.51
CA GLN A 143 -0.09 6.60 -6.45
C GLN A 143 -0.64 5.38 -5.69
N GLN A 144 0.03 4.96 -4.63
CA GLN A 144 -0.41 3.85 -3.77
C GLN A 144 -1.73 4.17 -3.08
N LEU A 145 -1.84 5.32 -2.42
CA LEU A 145 -3.05 5.75 -1.72
C LEU A 145 -4.29 5.75 -2.64
N VAL A 146 -4.15 6.30 -3.83
CA VAL A 146 -5.25 6.34 -4.82
C VAL A 146 -5.57 4.93 -5.33
N SER A 147 -4.56 4.08 -5.49
CA SER A 147 -4.75 2.67 -5.87
C SER A 147 -5.44 1.87 -4.77
N ASP A 148 -5.10 2.14 -3.51
CA ASP A 148 -5.72 1.49 -2.35
C ASP A 148 -7.19 1.91 -2.19
N ALA A 149 -7.52 3.19 -2.44
CA ALA A 149 -8.91 3.67 -2.48
C ALA A 149 -9.75 2.92 -3.53
N MET A 150 -9.22 2.70 -4.73
CA MET A 150 -9.87 1.89 -5.75
C MET A 150 -10.03 0.43 -5.31
N GLN A 151 -9.03 -0.15 -4.62
CA GLN A 151 -9.13 -1.51 -4.10
C GLN A 151 -10.16 -1.62 -2.96
N GLU A 152 -10.28 -0.60 -2.13
CA GLU A 152 -11.31 -0.54 -1.10
C GLU A 152 -12.73 -0.54 -1.72
N LEU A 153 -12.97 0.29 -2.73
CA LEU A 153 -14.22 0.30 -3.49
C LEU A 153 -14.54 -1.09 -4.08
N ARG A 154 -13.54 -1.73 -4.72
CA ARG A 154 -13.68 -3.10 -5.24
C ARG A 154 -14.04 -4.10 -4.14
N LEU A 155 -13.42 -3.99 -2.96
CA LEU A 155 -13.70 -4.88 -1.83
C LEU A 155 -15.09 -4.63 -1.23
N LYS A 156 -15.58 -3.39 -1.24
CA LYS A 156 -16.94 -3.04 -0.84
C LYS A 156 -17.96 -3.78 -1.71
N HIS A 157 -17.87 -3.63 -3.03
CA HIS A 157 -18.73 -4.37 -3.97
C HIS A 157 -18.61 -5.89 -3.80
N LYS A 158 -17.39 -6.41 -3.63
CA LYS A 158 -17.21 -7.86 -3.40
C LYS A 158 -17.91 -8.35 -2.14
N LYS A 159 -17.87 -7.60 -1.04
CA LYS A 159 -18.54 -7.96 0.20
C LYS A 159 -20.05 -7.94 0.05
N GLU A 160 -20.60 -6.95 -0.64
CA GLU A 160 -22.02 -6.81 -0.91
C GLU A 160 -22.55 -7.98 -1.75
N GLU A 161 -21.87 -8.32 -2.85
CA GLU A 161 -22.22 -9.43 -3.72
C GLU A 161 -22.06 -10.80 -3.02
N GLN A 162 -21.06 -10.96 -2.19
CA GLN A 162 -20.88 -12.18 -1.41
C GLN A 162 -22.01 -12.35 -0.37
N LYS A 163 -22.45 -11.27 0.25
CA LYS A 163 -23.59 -11.27 1.17
C LYS A 163 -24.86 -11.67 0.44
N PHE A 164 -25.13 -11.04 -0.70
CA PHE A 164 -26.29 -11.36 -1.53
C PHE A 164 -26.31 -12.84 -1.97
N LEU A 165 -25.16 -13.36 -2.43
CA LEU A 165 -25.04 -14.77 -2.83
C LEU A 165 -25.29 -15.74 -1.65
N ASN A 166 -24.82 -15.39 -0.46
CA ASN A 166 -25.05 -16.20 0.74
C ASN A 166 -26.53 -16.19 1.17
N GLU A 167 -27.21 -15.06 1.03
CA GLU A 167 -28.65 -14.95 1.28
C GLU A 167 -29.45 -15.81 0.28
N GLN A 168 -29.15 -15.75 -1.00
CA GLN A 168 -29.77 -16.61 -2.00
C GLN A 168 -29.56 -18.09 -1.71
N ARG A 169 -28.35 -18.48 -1.29
CA ARG A 169 -28.05 -19.87 -0.89
C ARG A 169 -28.88 -20.31 0.31
N LYS A 170 -29.07 -19.43 1.30
CA LYS A 170 -29.92 -19.72 2.46
C LYS A 170 -31.37 -19.94 2.05
N LEU A 171 -31.94 -19.03 1.29
CA LEU A 171 -33.31 -19.13 0.77
C LEU A 171 -33.53 -20.41 -0.04
N PHE A 172 -32.60 -20.76 -0.91
CA PHE A 172 -32.66 -21.99 -1.69
C PHE A 172 -32.67 -23.24 -0.77
N ASN A 173 -31.83 -23.29 0.26
CA ASN A 173 -31.78 -24.38 1.20
C ASN A 173 -33.06 -24.49 2.04
N GLU A 174 -33.66 -23.36 2.43
CA GLU A 174 -34.95 -23.33 3.14
C GLU A 174 -36.08 -23.86 2.26
N GLN A 175 -36.17 -23.43 1.00
CA GLN A 175 -37.13 -23.95 0.04
C GLN A 175 -37.00 -25.47 -0.19
N LEU A 176 -35.76 -25.99 -0.24
CA LEU A 176 -35.52 -27.43 -0.33
C LEU A 176 -35.98 -28.17 0.92
N LYS A 177 -35.77 -27.61 2.09
CA LYS A 177 -36.21 -28.15 3.37
C LYS A 177 -37.71 -28.21 3.43
N GLU A 178 -38.43 -27.13 3.09
CA GLU A 178 -39.87 -27.09 3.04
C GLU A 178 -40.47 -28.10 2.06
N LYS A 179 -39.91 -28.18 0.84
CA LYS A 179 -40.34 -29.15 -0.16
C LYS A 179 -40.23 -30.59 0.37
N TYR A 180 -39.14 -30.87 1.07
CA TYR A 180 -38.95 -32.19 1.68
C TYR A 180 -39.94 -32.45 2.81
N GLU A 181 -40.20 -31.51 3.70
CA GLU A 181 -41.20 -31.61 4.78
C GLU A 181 -42.61 -31.77 4.25
N ARG A 182 -43.00 -31.02 3.22
CA ARG A 182 -44.29 -31.18 2.51
C ARG A 182 -44.44 -32.60 1.91
N SER A 183 -43.38 -33.17 1.35
CA SER A 183 -43.39 -34.52 0.82
C SER A 183 -43.56 -35.59 1.92
N LEU A 184 -42.94 -35.37 3.08
CA LEU A 184 -43.13 -36.25 4.26
C LEU A 184 -44.55 -36.18 4.82
N LYS A 185 -45.16 -34.98 4.92
CA LYS A 185 -46.53 -34.78 5.38
C LYS A 185 -47.55 -35.47 4.45
N ARG A 186 -47.38 -35.36 3.12
CA ARG A 186 -48.23 -36.05 2.11
C ARG A 186 -48.17 -37.55 2.31
N ARG A 187 -46.96 -38.11 2.53
CA ARG A 187 -46.78 -39.58 2.76
C ARG A 187 -47.44 -40.06 4.04
N LYS A 188 -47.39 -39.26 5.15
CA LYS A 188 -48.04 -39.58 6.42
C LYS A 188 -49.59 -39.59 6.24
N LYS A 189 -50.13 -38.76 5.40
CA LYS A 189 -51.58 -38.66 5.18
C LYS A 189 -52.13 -39.83 4.36
N ASN A 190 -51.32 -40.39 3.43
CA ASN A 190 -51.70 -41.55 2.63
C ASN A 190 -51.40 -42.86 3.37
N LYS A 191 -52.31 -43.29 4.25
CA LYS A 191 -52.15 -44.47 5.10
C LYS A 191 -51.97 -45.78 4.33
N LYS A 192 -52.33 -45.87 3.03
CA LYS A 192 -52.20 -47.07 2.18
C LYS A 192 -50.77 -47.34 1.71
N ASP A 193 -49.87 -46.38 1.77
CA ASP A 193 -48.54 -46.51 1.13
C ASP A 193 -47.38 -46.66 2.14
N LYS A 194 -47.56 -47.53 3.18
CA LYS A 194 -46.49 -47.84 4.13
C LYS A 194 -45.34 -48.68 3.54
N ARG A 195 -45.48 -49.22 2.32
CA ARG A 195 -44.48 -50.11 1.67
C ARG A 195 -43.50 -49.42 0.75
N GLY A 196 -43.59 -48.13 0.54
CA GLY A 196 -42.70 -47.40 -0.35
C GLY A 196 -41.40 -46.91 0.35
N ARG A 197 -40.31 -46.78 -0.43
CA ARG A 197 -39.00 -46.23 0.02
C ARG A 197 -39.21 -44.80 0.55
N LYS A 198 -38.57 -44.48 1.70
CA LYS A 198 -38.61 -43.12 2.26
C LYS A 198 -38.14 -42.12 1.19
N PRO A 199 -38.76 -40.92 1.09
CA PRO A 199 -38.27 -39.93 0.15
C PRO A 199 -36.80 -39.61 0.50
N ILE A 200 -35.96 -39.76 -0.50
CA ILE A 200 -34.55 -39.43 -0.36
C ILE A 200 -34.48 -37.88 -0.43
N ARG A 201 -33.85 -37.27 0.60
CA ARG A 201 -33.53 -35.86 0.56
C ARG A 201 -32.59 -35.65 -0.64
N LYS A 202 -33.11 -35.10 -1.75
CA LYS A 202 -32.25 -34.76 -2.88
C LYS A 202 -31.41 -33.59 -2.47
N ASN A 203 -30.12 -33.82 -2.21
CA ASN A 203 -29.13 -32.79 -2.00
C ASN A 203 -28.86 -32.10 -3.36
N LYS A 204 -29.75 -31.21 -3.76
CA LYS A 204 -29.47 -30.30 -4.87
C LYS A 204 -28.53 -29.24 -4.35
N ALA A 205 -27.35 -29.14 -4.95
CA ALA A 205 -26.42 -28.05 -4.67
C ALA A 205 -27.00 -26.74 -5.21
N PHE A 206 -26.82 -25.66 -4.48
CA PHE A 206 -27.08 -24.33 -5.00
C PHE A 206 -26.07 -24.02 -6.11
N VAL A 207 -26.55 -23.65 -7.28
CA VAL A 207 -25.72 -23.21 -8.42
C VAL A 207 -25.92 -21.71 -8.57
N PRO A 208 -24.88 -20.90 -8.31
CA PRO A 208 -24.97 -19.44 -8.51
C PRO A 208 -25.05 -19.11 -10.00
N GLU A 209 -25.64 -17.95 -10.29
CA GLU A 209 -25.61 -17.36 -11.62
C GLU A 209 -24.18 -17.08 -12.04
N ARG A 210 -23.87 -17.38 -13.32
CA ARG A 210 -22.54 -17.17 -13.90
C ARG A 210 -22.63 -16.17 -15.06
N LEU A 211 -21.60 -15.36 -15.16
CA LEU A 211 -21.41 -14.44 -16.27
C LEU A 211 -21.01 -15.20 -17.55
N SER A 212 -20.98 -14.50 -18.69
CA SER A 212 -20.62 -15.07 -20.00
C SER A 212 -19.22 -15.73 -20.02
N ASN A 213 -18.31 -15.26 -19.20
CA ASN A 213 -16.97 -15.82 -19.02
C ASN A 213 -16.89 -16.99 -18.00
N GLY A 214 -18.03 -17.44 -17.46
CA GLY A 214 -18.13 -18.53 -16.50
C GLY A 214 -17.83 -18.16 -15.03
N ASP A 215 -17.43 -16.93 -14.74
CA ASP A 215 -17.20 -16.46 -13.37
C ASP A 215 -18.54 -16.08 -12.70
N THR A 216 -18.63 -16.27 -11.38
CA THR A 216 -19.62 -15.56 -10.56
C THR A 216 -19.14 -14.13 -10.29
N ILE A 217 -20.04 -13.22 -9.92
CA ILE A 217 -19.67 -11.83 -9.66
C ILE A 217 -18.60 -11.71 -8.55
N PRO A 218 -18.68 -12.39 -7.38
CA PRO A 218 -17.62 -12.37 -6.39
C PRO A 218 -16.28 -12.94 -6.89
N GLU A 219 -16.32 -13.94 -7.80
CA GLU A 219 -15.11 -14.49 -8.44
C GLU A 219 -14.51 -13.48 -9.40
N LEU A 220 -15.30 -12.80 -10.23
CA LEU A 220 -14.87 -11.72 -11.10
C LEU A 220 -14.17 -10.63 -10.29
N LEU A 221 -14.84 -10.09 -9.25
CA LEU A 221 -14.28 -9.05 -8.37
C LEU A 221 -13.00 -9.49 -7.65
N SER A 222 -12.79 -10.78 -7.43
CA SER A 222 -11.54 -11.32 -6.85
C SER A 222 -10.40 -11.35 -7.88
N ARG A 223 -10.69 -11.83 -9.09
CA ARG A 223 -9.70 -12.07 -10.15
C ARG A 223 -9.19 -10.80 -10.81
N ILE A 224 -9.97 -9.71 -10.76
CA ILE A 224 -9.58 -8.42 -11.34
C ILE A 224 -8.67 -7.57 -10.44
N ARG A 225 -8.33 -8.02 -9.22
CA ARG A 225 -7.46 -7.27 -8.30
C ARG A 225 -6.19 -6.79 -8.99
N TYR A 226 -5.46 -7.70 -9.63
CA TYR A 226 -4.22 -7.38 -10.31
C TYR A 226 -4.43 -6.58 -11.61
N PRO A 227 -5.37 -6.93 -12.49
CA PRO A 227 -5.64 -6.14 -13.70
C PRO A 227 -5.95 -4.66 -13.43
N LEU A 228 -6.67 -4.33 -12.35
CA LEU A 228 -6.93 -2.94 -11.96
C LEU A 228 -5.67 -2.16 -11.52
N MET A 229 -4.59 -2.86 -11.15
CA MET A 229 -3.33 -2.23 -10.75
C MET A 229 -2.39 -1.95 -11.92
N VAL A 230 -2.69 -2.44 -13.12
CA VAL A 230 -1.84 -2.28 -14.30
C VAL A 230 -2.53 -1.49 -15.41
N SER A 231 -1.74 -0.95 -16.33
CA SER A 231 -2.26 -0.26 -17.52
C SER A 231 -3.01 -1.21 -18.43
N GLY A 232 -4.11 -0.74 -19.05
CA GLY A 232 -4.93 -1.52 -19.96
C GLY A 232 -4.19 -2.12 -21.16
N GLU A 233 -3.11 -1.50 -21.58
CA GLU A 233 -2.21 -2.02 -22.64
C GLU A 233 -1.55 -3.36 -22.25
N LYS A 234 -1.32 -3.58 -20.96
CA LYS A 234 -0.68 -4.77 -20.41
C LYS A 234 -1.66 -5.90 -20.09
N TRP A 235 -2.96 -5.71 -20.32
CA TRP A 235 -3.94 -6.74 -20.05
C TRP A 235 -3.89 -7.86 -21.08
N THR A 236 -3.95 -9.09 -20.61
CA THR A 236 -4.17 -10.27 -21.46
C THR A 236 -5.60 -10.27 -22.00
N THR A 237 -5.88 -11.07 -23.03
CA THR A 237 -7.23 -11.20 -23.62
C THR A 237 -8.28 -11.53 -22.58
N THR A 238 -8.03 -12.52 -21.72
CA THR A 238 -8.93 -12.92 -20.65
C THR A 238 -9.13 -11.85 -19.57
N GLN A 239 -8.11 -11.00 -19.31
CA GLN A 239 -8.24 -9.86 -18.41
C GLN A 239 -9.09 -8.75 -19.04
N LYS A 240 -8.94 -8.49 -20.34
CA LYS A 240 -9.77 -7.52 -21.06
C LYS A 240 -11.25 -7.90 -21.01
N GLU A 241 -11.59 -9.16 -21.25
CA GLU A 241 -12.96 -9.67 -21.14
C GLU A 241 -13.54 -9.45 -19.74
N ARG A 242 -12.79 -9.82 -18.69
CA ARG A 242 -13.22 -9.61 -17.30
C ARG A 242 -13.40 -8.13 -16.95
N ILE A 243 -12.50 -7.28 -17.38
CA ILE A 243 -12.58 -5.84 -17.13
C ILE A 243 -13.74 -5.21 -17.88
N SER A 244 -14.04 -5.66 -19.10
CA SER A 244 -15.22 -5.20 -19.85
C SER A 244 -16.51 -5.50 -19.09
N LEU A 245 -16.70 -6.75 -18.67
CA LEU A 245 -17.85 -7.17 -17.85
C LEU A 245 -17.95 -6.41 -16.52
N LEU A 246 -16.77 -6.15 -15.89
CA LEU A 246 -16.72 -5.38 -14.67
C LEU A 246 -17.19 -3.94 -14.88
N PHE A 247 -16.64 -3.26 -15.88
CA PHE A 247 -16.91 -1.84 -16.13
C PHE A 247 -18.32 -1.58 -16.66
N GLU A 248 -18.94 -2.57 -17.28
CA GLU A 248 -20.36 -2.54 -17.66
C GLU A 248 -21.24 -2.56 -16.40
N ARG A 249 -20.90 -3.44 -15.43
CA ARG A 249 -21.70 -3.64 -14.23
C ARG A 249 -21.43 -2.61 -13.12
N TYR A 250 -20.19 -2.14 -13.01
CA TYR A 250 -19.72 -1.20 -11.98
C TYR A 250 -19.08 0.04 -12.63
N PRO A 251 -19.89 1.01 -13.08
CA PRO A 251 -19.38 2.24 -13.68
C PRO A 251 -18.48 3.05 -12.76
N ASP A 252 -18.73 3.00 -11.44
CA ASP A 252 -17.90 3.64 -10.41
C ASP A 252 -16.48 3.05 -10.35
N LEU A 253 -16.32 1.73 -10.50
CA LEU A 253 -15.00 1.11 -10.62
C LEU A 253 -14.27 1.50 -11.91
N LYS A 254 -15.00 1.71 -13.01
CA LYS A 254 -14.45 2.23 -14.26
C LYS A 254 -13.90 3.65 -14.06
N GLU A 255 -14.67 4.49 -13.38
CA GLU A 255 -14.26 5.87 -13.09
C GLU A 255 -13.06 5.90 -12.12
N ALA A 256 -13.10 5.10 -11.04
CA ALA A 256 -11.98 4.92 -10.12
C ALA A 256 -10.69 4.49 -10.85
N TYR A 257 -10.79 3.50 -11.75
CA TYR A 257 -9.66 3.07 -12.58
C TYR A 257 -9.13 4.21 -13.46
N SER A 258 -10.03 4.99 -14.06
CA SER A 258 -9.64 6.15 -14.88
C SER A 258 -8.91 7.23 -14.06
N ILE A 259 -9.31 7.46 -12.80
CA ILE A 259 -8.63 8.37 -11.87
C ILE A 259 -7.22 7.86 -11.55
N VAL A 260 -7.09 6.60 -11.14
CA VAL A 260 -5.79 5.96 -10.82
C VAL A 260 -4.85 5.99 -12.02
N HIS A 261 -5.37 5.64 -13.20
CA HIS A 261 -4.57 5.59 -14.42
C HIS A 261 -4.13 6.96 -14.90
N SER A 262 -5.01 7.98 -14.84
CA SER A 262 -4.67 9.35 -15.22
C SER A 262 -3.58 9.94 -14.34
N LEU A 263 -3.57 9.67 -13.03
CA LEU A 263 -2.48 10.07 -12.13
C LEU A 263 -1.16 9.42 -12.54
N ARG A 264 -1.19 8.12 -12.87
CA ARG A 264 0.00 7.40 -13.36
C ARG A 264 0.55 8.01 -14.64
N MET A 265 -0.33 8.39 -15.58
CA MET A 265 0.07 9.04 -16.83
C MET A 265 0.71 10.42 -16.58
N ILE A 266 0.17 11.20 -15.64
CA ILE A 266 0.78 12.48 -15.24
C ILE A 266 2.19 12.24 -14.71
N PHE A 267 2.39 11.28 -13.80
CA PHE A 267 3.69 10.96 -13.22
C PHE A 267 4.68 10.31 -14.18
N SER A 268 4.20 9.68 -15.24
CA SER A 268 5.05 9.04 -16.26
C SER A 268 5.48 10.01 -17.37
N ASN A 269 4.85 11.17 -17.48
CA ASN A 269 5.14 12.14 -18.54
C ASN A 269 6.38 12.98 -18.22
N THR A 270 7.54 12.48 -18.64
CA THR A 270 8.84 13.16 -18.46
C THR A 270 9.05 14.38 -19.35
N LYS A 271 8.21 14.57 -20.38
CA LYS A 271 8.32 15.66 -21.35
C LYS A 271 7.47 16.89 -21.00
N SER A 272 6.59 16.79 -20.00
CA SER A 272 5.72 17.91 -19.62
C SER A 272 6.53 19.07 -19.04
N THR A 273 6.13 20.28 -19.39
CA THR A 273 6.59 21.49 -18.69
C THR A 273 5.95 21.52 -17.30
N TRP A 274 6.53 22.29 -16.36
CA TRP A 274 5.94 22.40 -15.04
C TRP A 274 4.51 22.98 -15.08
N ILE A 275 4.23 23.91 -15.99
CA ILE A 275 2.90 24.52 -16.18
C ILE A 275 1.90 23.45 -16.63
N SER A 276 2.23 22.68 -17.66
CA SER A 276 1.33 21.63 -18.17
C SER A 276 1.12 20.48 -17.18
N ALA A 277 2.13 20.15 -16.37
CA ALA A 277 2.00 19.18 -15.32
C ALA A 277 1.12 19.67 -14.16
N TYR A 278 1.25 20.95 -13.78
CA TYR A 278 0.39 21.60 -12.80
C TYR A 278 -1.07 21.62 -13.25
N GLU A 279 -1.35 22.08 -14.48
CA GLU A 279 -2.69 22.05 -15.05
C GLU A 279 -3.28 20.65 -15.11
N SER A 280 -2.47 19.64 -15.45
CA SER A 280 -2.88 18.24 -15.47
C SER A 280 -3.24 17.74 -14.08
N MET A 281 -2.47 18.12 -13.06
CA MET A 281 -2.77 17.80 -11.67
C MET A 281 -4.05 18.50 -11.20
N GLN A 282 -4.28 19.77 -11.53
CA GLN A 282 -5.51 20.45 -11.17
C GLN A 282 -6.75 19.78 -11.79
N LYS A 283 -6.69 19.45 -13.08
CA LYS A 283 -7.76 18.70 -13.77
C LYS A 283 -7.99 17.32 -13.12
N TRP A 284 -6.92 16.67 -12.67
CA TRP A 284 -7.01 15.41 -11.96
C TRP A 284 -7.71 15.58 -10.61
N TYR A 285 -7.39 16.63 -9.84
CA TYR A 285 -8.09 16.93 -8.57
C TYR A 285 -9.57 17.21 -8.77
N ASP A 286 -9.90 18.02 -9.76
CA ASP A 286 -11.30 18.32 -10.08
C ASP A 286 -12.07 17.04 -10.42
N LYS A 287 -11.45 16.12 -11.14
CA LYS A 287 -12.01 14.80 -11.44
C LYS A 287 -12.22 13.95 -10.20
N VAL A 288 -11.25 13.89 -9.29
CA VAL A 288 -11.39 13.15 -8.01
C VAL A 288 -12.49 13.77 -7.16
N LYS A 289 -12.56 15.09 -7.09
CA LYS A 289 -13.58 15.82 -6.34
C LYS A 289 -14.99 15.59 -6.93
N ALA A 290 -15.11 15.56 -8.24
CA ALA A 290 -16.38 15.28 -8.93
C ALA A 290 -16.85 13.84 -8.71
N PHE A 291 -15.93 12.88 -8.58
CA PHE A 291 -16.24 11.48 -8.32
C PHE A 291 -16.92 11.26 -6.96
N ALA A 292 -16.67 12.12 -5.96
CA ALA A 292 -17.35 12.21 -4.66
C ALA A 292 -17.59 10.85 -3.96
N ASN A 293 -16.66 9.90 -4.08
CA ASN A 293 -16.76 8.57 -3.47
C ASN A 293 -16.04 8.54 -2.12
N ASP A 294 -16.67 7.95 -1.10
CA ASP A 294 -16.14 7.90 0.27
C ASP A 294 -14.74 7.29 0.35
N SER A 295 -14.45 6.23 -0.41
CA SER A 295 -13.12 5.60 -0.46
C SER A 295 -12.05 6.54 -1.02
N PHE A 296 -12.42 7.54 -1.81
CA PHE A 296 -11.52 8.55 -2.36
C PHE A 296 -11.51 9.84 -1.54
N ASN A 297 -12.46 10.04 -0.63
CA ASN A 297 -12.53 11.21 0.25
C ASN A 297 -11.64 11.09 1.49
N THR A 298 -11.16 9.88 1.82
CA THR A 298 -10.29 9.62 2.97
C THR A 298 -8.85 10.03 2.66
N ALA A 299 -8.37 11.03 3.37
CA ALA A 299 -6.99 11.45 3.59
C ALA A 299 -6.15 12.00 2.41
N PRO A 300 -5.94 11.35 1.25
CA PRO A 300 -5.02 11.92 0.24
C PRO A 300 -5.62 13.11 -0.49
N THR A 301 -6.92 13.08 -0.75
CA THR A 301 -7.64 14.12 -1.48
C THR A 301 -7.81 15.40 -0.66
N LEU A 302 -8.13 15.28 0.61
CA LEU A 302 -8.27 16.44 1.51
C LEU A 302 -6.93 17.11 1.80
N TYR A 303 -5.85 16.34 1.89
CA TYR A 303 -4.51 16.87 2.13
C TYR A 303 -3.98 17.61 0.91
N VAL A 304 -4.24 17.08 -0.26
CA VAL A 304 -3.79 17.64 -1.53
C VAL A 304 -4.62 18.86 -1.94
N THR A 305 -5.92 18.89 -1.68
CA THR A 305 -6.81 20.00 -2.05
C THR A 305 -6.79 21.18 -1.07
N GLY A 306 -6.47 20.95 0.21
CA GLY A 306 -6.58 21.96 1.25
C GLY A 306 -5.28 22.60 1.74
N LYS A 307 -4.13 21.92 1.63
CA LYS A 307 -2.88 22.34 2.28
C LYS A 307 -1.63 22.35 1.38
N MET A 308 -1.72 21.89 0.15
CA MET A 308 -0.58 22.00 -0.76
C MET A 308 -0.32 23.44 -1.17
N LYS A 309 0.71 24.04 -0.59
CA LYS A 309 1.26 25.29 -1.14
C LYS A 309 1.81 25.00 -2.54
N TYR A 310 1.72 25.98 -3.44
CA TYR A 310 2.24 25.93 -4.81
C TYR A 310 3.65 25.32 -4.93
N SER A 311 4.52 25.56 -3.93
CA SER A 311 5.88 25.02 -3.86
C SER A 311 5.96 23.49 -3.81
N THR A 312 5.01 22.83 -3.15
CA THR A 312 5.02 21.36 -2.96
C THR A 312 4.60 20.64 -4.23
N ILE A 313 3.64 21.19 -4.98
CA ILE A 313 3.26 20.67 -6.30
C ILE A 313 4.43 20.89 -7.29
N LEU A 314 5.11 22.00 -7.19
CA LEU A 314 6.24 22.37 -8.05
C LEU A 314 7.41 21.38 -7.89
N SER A 315 7.77 21.05 -6.66
CA SER A 315 8.86 20.10 -6.36
C SER A 315 8.50 18.68 -6.77
N THR A 316 7.23 18.26 -6.58
CA THR A 316 6.75 16.95 -7.06
C THR A 316 6.84 16.85 -8.58
N VAL A 317 6.49 17.93 -9.29
CA VAL A 317 6.61 18.01 -10.76
C VAL A 317 8.06 18.07 -11.23
N GLN A 318 8.96 18.73 -10.51
CA GLN A 318 10.40 18.73 -10.81
C GLN A 318 11.02 17.34 -10.66
N GLN A 319 10.58 16.54 -9.69
CA GLN A 319 11.01 15.13 -9.55
C GLN A 319 10.56 14.25 -10.71
N MET A 320 9.49 14.60 -11.43
CA MET A 320 9.09 13.86 -12.64
C MET A 320 10.17 13.89 -13.73
N ARG A 321 11.11 14.82 -13.68
CA ARG A 321 12.22 14.95 -14.64
C ARG A 321 13.41 14.04 -14.31
N LEU A 322 13.50 13.52 -13.08
CA LEU A 322 14.57 12.60 -12.71
C LEU A 322 14.15 11.17 -13.07
N PRO A 323 14.97 10.39 -13.81
CA PRO A 323 14.65 9.01 -14.10
C PRO A 323 14.45 8.24 -12.79
N SER A 324 13.37 7.49 -12.71
CA SER A 324 13.07 6.61 -11.56
C SER A 324 14.13 5.51 -11.48
N LEU A 325 15.03 5.60 -10.52
CA LEU A 325 16.08 4.60 -10.23
C LEU A 325 15.54 3.36 -9.48
N SER A 326 14.24 3.12 -9.52
CA SER A 326 13.60 2.06 -8.73
C SER A 326 13.24 0.78 -9.49
N THR A 327 13.84 0.50 -10.64
CA THR A 327 13.59 -0.77 -11.35
C THR A 327 14.88 -1.45 -11.78
N GLN A 328 15.70 -1.83 -10.81
CA GLN A 328 16.60 -2.99 -10.93
C GLN A 328 16.59 -3.74 -9.61
N ARG A 329 15.70 -4.69 -9.51
CA ARG A 329 15.83 -5.90 -8.72
C ARG A 329 15.62 -7.09 -9.61
#